data_cf07bf2e3666d67e53a5985023eabcd9
#
_entry.id   cf07bf2e3666d67e53a5985023eabcd9
#
_cell.length_a   1.000
_cell.length_b   1.000
_cell.length_c   1.000
_cell.angle_alpha   90.00
_cell.angle_beta   90.00
_cell.angle_gamma   90.00
#
_symmetry.space_group_name_H-M   'P 1'
#
loop_
_entity.id
_entity.type
_entity.pdbx_description
1 polymer ?
#
loop_
_entity_poly.entity_id
_entity_poly.type
_entity_poly.pdbx_seq_one_letter_code
_entity_poly.pdbx_strand_id
1 'polypeptide(L)'
;GAPIAGFVAATNTNRTIPDWIATGEYNARPSVETFANAMDVGAPSNYERIKAMYTLDQVREQFASYWLNNDGILDAIRSCNTKTGYIMDPHGAIGWQAWDDIRSGAMKNLMDGVKNDFEKPGLTPNIPSWGQKVVEKKAVGVLLETASPAKFGEIVTDAIGKEPPIPARLEEVMRLPDRAIPMENDYNLFKDWLLANL
;
A
#
# COMPACT_ATOMS: atom_id res chain seq x y z
N GLY A 1 -21.03 4.32 14.73
CA GLY A 1 -19.94 4.06 13.82
C GLY A 1 -19.48 2.62 13.88
N ALA A 2 -18.67 2.17 12.91
CA ALA A 2 -18.07 0.84 12.97
C ALA A 2 -17.08 0.75 14.14
N PRO A 3 -16.93 -0.43 14.79
CA PRO A 3 -16.01 -0.61 15.92
C PRO A 3 -14.57 -0.76 15.42
N ILE A 4 -14.03 0.30 14.82
CA ILE A 4 -12.65 0.34 14.30
C ILE A 4 -11.74 0.84 15.41
N ALA A 5 -10.71 0.05 15.73
CA ALA A 5 -9.72 0.44 16.74
C ALA A 5 -8.72 1.47 16.19
N GLY A 6 -8.31 1.33 14.93
CA GLY A 6 -7.37 2.23 14.26
C GLY A 6 -7.07 1.78 12.84
N PHE A 7 -6.18 2.49 12.19
CA PHE A 7 -5.80 2.30 10.79
C PHE A 7 -4.29 2.09 10.65
N VAL A 8 -3.89 1.42 9.59
CA VAL A 8 -2.49 1.34 9.17
C VAL A 8 -2.37 1.97 7.79
N ALA A 9 -1.58 3.04 7.67
CA ALA A 9 -1.19 3.63 6.41
C ALA A 9 0.00 2.84 5.85
N ALA A 10 -0.29 1.85 5.01
CA ALA A 10 0.70 0.98 4.39
C ALA A 10 1.03 1.48 2.98
N THR A 11 2.31 1.77 2.71
CA THR A 11 2.80 2.32 1.45
C THR A 11 4.01 1.55 0.92
N ASN A 12 4.37 1.79 -0.33
CA ASN A 12 5.66 1.40 -0.89
C ASN A 12 6.75 2.42 -0.53
N THR A 13 7.88 2.40 -1.25
CA THR A 13 8.99 3.36 -1.07
C THR A 13 8.57 4.83 -1.20
N ASN A 14 7.43 5.12 -1.85
CA ASN A 14 6.83 6.45 -1.90
C ASN A 14 6.12 6.79 -0.57
N ARG A 15 6.89 6.87 0.49
CA ARG A 15 6.44 6.95 1.89
C ARG A 15 6.18 8.38 2.40
N THR A 16 5.72 9.29 1.54
CA THR A 16 5.46 10.69 1.92
C THR A 16 4.49 10.83 3.10
N ILE A 17 3.44 10.00 3.16
CA ILE A 17 2.50 10.00 4.30
C ILE A 17 3.10 9.40 5.56
N PRO A 18 3.74 8.22 5.56
CA PRO A 18 4.51 7.74 6.71
C PRO A 18 5.53 8.75 7.25
N ASP A 19 6.30 9.39 6.38
CA ASP A 19 7.28 10.40 6.76
C ASP A 19 6.61 11.60 7.43
N TRP A 20 5.52 12.11 6.87
CA TRP A 20 4.74 13.19 7.47
C TRP A 20 4.18 12.82 8.85
N ILE A 21 3.60 11.64 9.01
CA ILE A 21 3.07 11.20 10.31
C ILE A 21 4.19 11.16 11.35
N ALA A 22 5.36 10.66 10.99
CA ALA A 22 6.49 10.54 11.90
C ALA A 22 7.12 11.89 12.25
N THR A 23 7.40 12.73 11.25
CA THR A 23 8.16 13.98 11.41
C THR A 23 7.31 15.22 11.66
N GLY A 24 6.08 15.22 11.15
CA GLY A 24 5.20 16.40 11.09
C GLY A 24 5.42 17.26 9.83
N GLU A 25 6.41 16.93 9.01
CA GLU A 25 6.75 17.66 7.80
C GLU A 25 6.28 16.91 6.55
N TYR A 26 5.44 17.57 5.75
CA TYR A 26 5.01 17.03 4.46
C TYR A 26 5.95 17.49 3.35
N ASN A 27 6.74 16.56 2.85
CA ASN A 27 7.71 16.80 1.80
C ASN A 27 7.31 16.03 0.53
N ALA A 28 6.56 16.68 -0.37
CA ALA A 28 6.28 16.14 -1.68
C ALA A 28 7.58 15.91 -2.47
N ARG A 29 7.66 14.79 -3.17
CA ARG A 29 8.85 14.39 -3.94
C ARG A 29 8.45 13.75 -5.26
N PRO A 30 9.36 13.64 -6.25
CA PRO A 30 9.10 12.82 -7.44
C PRO A 30 8.77 11.38 -7.05
N SER A 31 7.85 10.77 -7.78
CA SER A 31 7.50 9.37 -7.59
C SER A 31 8.67 8.46 -7.97
N VAL A 32 8.84 7.39 -7.21
CA VAL A 32 9.80 6.32 -7.48
C VAL A 32 9.02 5.10 -7.94
N GLU A 33 9.44 4.50 -9.05
CA GLU A 33 8.81 3.31 -9.61
C GLU A 33 9.02 2.09 -8.71
N THR A 34 7.93 1.36 -8.44
CA THR A 34 7.94 0.15 -7.60
C THR A 34 7.03 -0.95 -8.17
N PHE A 35 7.10 -2.14 -7.59
CA PHE A 35 6.20 -3.26 -7.94
C PHE A 35 4.74 -2.97 -7.58
N ALA A 36 4.49 -2.14 -6.58
CA ALA A 36 3.14 -1.68 -6.22
C ALA A 36 2.83 -0.32 -6.88
N ASN A 37 2.84 -0.31 -8.21
CA ASN A 37 2.91 0.90 -9.04
C ASN A 37 1.73 1.87 -8.89
N ALA A 38 0.54 1.42 -8.51
CA ALA A 38 -0.58 2.32 -8.22
C ALA A 38 -0.38 3.16 -6.95
N MET A 39 0.63 2.80 -6.12
CA MET A 39 1.09 3.59 -4.97
C MET A 39 2.32 4.45 -5.28
N ASP A 40 2.77 4.53 -6.54
CA ASP A 40 3.92 5.34 -6.95
C ASP A 40 3.54 6.83 -7.02
N VAL A 41 3.21 7.37 -5.86
CA VAL A 41 2.72 8.74 -5.69
C VAL A 41 3.55 9.45 -4.63
N GLY A 42 4.55 10.23 -5.08
CA GLY A 42 5.41 11.03 -4.21
C GLY A 42 4.75 12.30 -3.65
N ALA A 43 3.60 12.71 -4.23
CA ALA A 43 2.80 13.87 -3.79
C ALA A 43 1.31 13.48 -3.69
N PRO A 44 0.90 12.65 -2.72
CA PRO A 44 -0.47 12.15 -2.62
C PRO A 44 -1.48 13.26 -2.30
N SER A 45 -2.46 13.46 -3.19
CA SER A 45 -3.48 14.51 -3.07
C SER A 45 -4.46 14.32 -1.90
N ASN A 46 -4.59 13.10 -1.39
CA ASN A 46 -5.43 12.82 -0.22
C ASN A 46 -4.87 13.43 1.09
N TYR A 47 -3.60 13.83 1.11
CA TYR A 47 -3.00 14.58 2.22
C TYR A 47 -3.83 15.80 2.61
N GLU A 48 -4.24 16.61 1.62
CA GLU A 48 -5.02 17.84 1.88
C GLU A 48 -6.36 17.54 2.55
N ARG A 49 -7.00 16.42 2.22
CA ARG A 49 -8.24 15.99 2.89
C ARG A 49 -8.00 15.60 4.34
N ILE A 50 -6.95 14.82 4.59
CA ILE A 50 -6.61 14.38 5.94
C ILE A 50 -6.29 15.60 6.80
N LYS A 51 -5.46 16.52 6.31
CA LYS A 51 -5.08 17.77 6.98
C LYS A 51 -6.26 18.70 7.25
N ALA A 52 -7.25 18.74 6.35
CA ALA A 52 -8.45 19.55 6.55
C ALA A 52 -9.41 18.96 7.62
N MET A 53 -9.37 17.66 7.85
CA MET A 53 -10.26 16.95 8.76
C MET A 53 -9.65 16.70 10.15
N TYR A 54 -8.33 16.59 10.25
CA TYR A 54 -7.63 16.16 11.46
C TYR A 54 -6.39 16.99 11.72
N THR A 55 -6.10 17.23 12.99
CA THR A 55 -4.77 17.69 13.41
C THR A 55 -3.76 16.55 13.30
N LEU A 56 -2.47 16.87 13.23
CA LEU A 56 -1.40 15.86 13.19
C LEU A 56 -1.46 14.91 14.40
N ASP A 57 -1.77 15.43 15.58
CA ASP A 57 -1.87 14.62 16.80
C ASP A 57 -3.05 13.63 16.70
N GLN A 58 -4.19 14.06 16.15
CA GLN A 58 -5.32 13.18 15.88
C GLN A 58 -4.98 12.09 14.84
N VAL A 59 -4.21 12.44 13.81
CA VAL A 59 -3.72 11.45 12.84
C VAL A 59 -2.80 10.45 13.54
N ARG A 60 -1.87 10.90 14.34
CA ARG A 60 -0.94 10.04 15.10
C ARG A 60 -1.65 9.11 16.08
N GLU A 61 -2.78 9.52 16.64
CA GLU A 61 -3.60 8.67 17.50
C GLU A 61 -4.37 7.59 16.75
N GLN A 62 -4.73 7.84 15.48
CA GLN A 62 -5.57 6.94 14.71
C GLN A 62 -4.80 6.04 13.75
N PHE A 63 -3.63 6.48 13.27
CA PHE A 63 -2.87 5.79 12.24
C PHE A 63 -1.52 5.31 12.76
N ALA A 64 -1.24 4.03 12.59
CA ALA A 64 0.11 3.54 12.47
C ALA A 64 0.58 3.67 11.01
N SER A 65 1.88 3.75 10.78
CA SER A 65 2.46 3.85 9.44
C SER A 65 3.36 2.66 9.16
N TYR A 66 3.33 2.20 7.92
CA TYR A 66 4.11 1.05 7.45
C TYR A 66 4.57 1.27 6.01
N TRP A 67 5.76 0.77 5.66
CA TRP A 67 6.21 0.82 4.28
C TRP A 67 7.11 -0.36 3.91
N LEU A 68 7.12 -0.73 2.63
CA LEU A 68 8.02 -1.74 2.07
C LEU A 68 8.71 -1.22 0.80
N ASN A 69 9.92 -1.72 0.56
CA ASN A 69 10.60 -1.67 -0.73
C ASN A 69 10.22 -2.91 -1.58
N ASN A 70 10.76 -3.00 -2.80
CA ASN A 70 10.44 -4.10 -3.72
C ASN A 70 10.78 -5.48 -3.16
N ASP A 71 11.92 -5.63 -2.49
CA ASP A 71 12.31 -6.91 -1.86
C ASP A 71 11.30 -7.32 -0.77
N GLY A 72 10.92 -6.35 0.08
CA GLY A 72 9.90 -6.56 1.10
C GLY A 72 8.53 -6.91 0.52
N ILE A 73 8.16 -6.37 -0.64
CA ILE A 73 6.92 -6.72 -1.35
C ILE A 73 6.96 -8.18 -1.82
N LEU A 74 8.06 -8.63 -2.44
CA LEU A 74 8.22 -10.03 -2.85
C LEU A 74 8.16 -10.98 -1.65
N ASP A 75 8.83 -10.63 -0.56
CA ASP A 75 8.79 -11.42 0.68
C ASP A 75 7.40 -11.48 1.29
N ALA A 76 6.65 -10.38 1.23
CA ALA A 76 5.27 -10.30 1.72
C ALA A 76 4.32 -11.20 0.90
N ILE A 77 4.42 -11.18 -0.44
CA ILE A 77 3.64 -12.07 -1.33
C ILE A 77 3.96 -13.54 -0.98
N ARG A 78 5.24 -13.86 -0.85
CA ARG A 78 5.72 -15.21 -0.50
C ARG A 78 5.22 -15.65 0.88
N SER A 79 5.32 -14.77 1.88
CA SER A 79 4.86 -15.01 3.24
C SER A 79 3.36 -15.27 3.29
N CYS A 80 2.56 -14.44 2.61
CA CYS A 80 1.12 -14.63 2.54
C CYS A 80 0.75 -15.97 1.92
N ASN A 81 1.31 -16.29 0.76
CA ASN A 81 1.04 -17.53 0.07
C ASN A 81 1.44 -18.77 0.92
N THR A 82 2.62 -18.72 1.56
CA THR A 82 3.09 -19.83 2.41
C THR A 82 2.19 -20.03 3.64
N LYS A 83 1.73 -18.96 4.29
CA LYS A 83 0.96 -19.03 5.54
C LYS A 83 -0.52 -19.31 5.33
N THR A 84 -1.09 -18.91 4.19
CA THR A 84 -2.54 -18.93 3.96
C THR A 84 -2.98 -19.62 2.68
N GLY A 85 -2.07 -19.85 1.74
CA GLY A 85 -2.38 -20.30 0.38
C GLY A 85 -2.95 -19.20 -0.52
N TYR A 86 -3.19 -17.99 0.01
CA TYR A 86 -3.73 -16.87 -0.77
C TYR A 86 -2.63 -16.21 -1.61
N ILE A 87 -2.94 -15.86 -2.85
CA ILE A 87 -2.04 -15.15 -3.76
C ILE A 87 -2.45 -13.69 -3.78
N MET A 88 -1.59 -12.82 -3.25
CA MET A 88 -1.82 -11.38 -3.20
C MET A 88 -1.18 -10.66 -4.38
N ASP A 89 -1.76 -9.51 -4.74
CA ASP A 89 -1.07 -8.52 -5.57
C ASP A 89 -0.04 -7.70 -4.74
N PRO A 90 0.90 -6.99 -5.40
CA PRO A 90 1.93 -6.23 -4.69
C PRO A 90 1.40 -5.18 -3.71
N HIS A 91 0.23 -4.59 -3.96
CA HIS A 91 -0.36 -3.55 -3.10
C HIS A 91 -0.95 -4.17 -1.83
N GLY A 92 -1.77 -5.22 -2.00
CA GLY A 92 -2.34 -5.96 -0.87
C GLY A 92 -1.27 -6.59 0.01
N ALA A 93 -0.15 -7.02 -0.58
CA ALA A 93 0.98 -7.62 0.13
C ALA A 93 1.60 -6.68 1.18
N ILE A 94 1.67 -5.37 0.93
CA ILE A 94 2.15 -4.40 1.91
C ILE A 94 1.21 -4.36 3.13
N GLY A 95 -0.09 -4.33 2.89
CA GLY A 95 -1.11 -4.38 3.95
C GLY A 95 -1.07 -5.69 4.74
N TRP A 96 -0.87 -6.81 4.04
CA TRP A 96 -0.68 -8.13 4.68
C TRP A 96 0.52 -8.14 5.62
N GLN A 97 1.68 -7.71 5.14
CA GLN A 97 2.89 -7.73 5.97
C GLN A 97 2.77 -6.78 7.16
N ALA A 98 2.18 -5.61 6.95
CA ALA A 98 1.88 -4.70 8.05
C ALA A 98 1.04 -5.37 9.15
N TRP A 99 -0.01 -6.08 8.77
CA TRP A 99 -0.84 -6.81 9.73
C TRP A 99 -0.10 -7.99 10.37
N ASP A 100 0.67 -8.75 9.59
CA ASP A 100 1.43 -9.91 10.08
C ASP A 100 2.48 -9.47 11.13
N ASP A 101 3.18 -8.38 10.89
CA ASP A 101 4.15 -7.81 11.82
C ASP A 101 3.47 -7.30 13.11
N ILE A 102 2.36 -6.56 12.98
CA ILE A 102 1.63 -6.05 14.14
C ILE A 102 1.14 -7.20 15.03
N ARG A 103 0.52 -8.22 14.46
CA ARG A 103 -0.01 -9.37 15.21
C ARG A 103 1.07 -10.27 15.79
N SER A 104 2.25 -10.33 15.18
CA SER A 104 3.39 -11.11 15.66
C SER A 104 4.21 -10.41 16.74
N GLY A 105 3.88 -9.16 17.06
CA GLY A 105 4.43 -8.43 18.18
C GLY A 105 5.26 -7.19 17.84
N ALA A 106 5.37 -6.78 16.56
CA ALA A 106 6.10 -5.57 16.19
C ALA A 106 5.57 -4.34 16.93
N MET A 107 4.24 -4.21 17.04
CA MET A 107 3.60 -3.13 17.81
C MET A 107 3.99 -3.19 19.30
N LYS A 108 4.00 -4.40 19.89
CA LYS A 108 4.41 -4.59 21.28
C LYS A 108 5.87 -4.21 21.50
N ASN A 109 6.76 -4.63 20.59
CA ASN A 109 8.18 -4.29 20.66
C ASN A 109 8.43 -2.78 20.67
N LEU A 110 7.67 -2.02 19.85
CA LEU A 110 7.72 -0.56 19.87
C LEU A 110 7.22 0.01 21.20
N MET A 111 6.13 -0.52 21.73
CA MET A 111 5.58 -0.08 23.04
C MET A 111 6.54 -0.39 24.20
N ASP A 112 7.25 -1.50 24.13
CA ASP A 112 8.26 -1.91 25.12
C ASP A 112 9.61 -1.13 24.96
N GLY A 113 9.65 -0.15 24.03
CA GLY A 113 10.82 0.70 23.80
C GLY A 113 11.91 0.09 22.92
N VAL A 114 11.66 -1.02 22.26
CA VAL A 114 12.55 -1.57 21.24
C VAL A 114 12.49 -0.65 20.01
N LYS A 115 13.63 -0.01 19.71
CA LYS A 115 13.70 0.96 18.60
C LYS A 115 13.58 0.25 17.25
N ASN A 116 12.60 0.66 16.46
CA ASN A 116 12.62 0.42 15.01
C ASN A 116 13.44 1.52 14.33
N ASP A 117 14.20 1.12 13.34
CA ASP A 117 14.92 2.05 12.48
C ASP A 117 13.92 2.57 11.42
N PHE A 118 13.59 3.85 11.50
CA PHE A 118 12.65 4.49 10.57
C PHE A 118 13.09 4.39 9.10
N GLU A 119 14.40 4.28 8.85
CA GLU A 119 14.94 4.15 7.49
C GLU A 119 14.83 2.73 6.93
N LYS A 120 14.50 1.74 7.78
CA LYS A 120 14.27 0.36 7.33
C LYS A 120 12.80 0.11 7.01
N PRO A 121 12.51 -0.73 6.00
CA PRO A 121 11.16 -1.17 5.73
C PRO A 121 10.49 -1.79 6.97
N GLY A 122 9.22 -1.50 7.15
CA GLY A 122 8.43 -2.04 8.24
C GLY A 122 7.53 -1.01 8.92
N LEU A 123 7.16 -1.32 10.16
CA LEU A 123 6.35 -0.44 11.01
C LEU A 123 7.18 0.76 11.47
N THR A 124 6.66 1.96 11.26
CA THR A 124 7.33 3.18 11.73
C THR A 124 7.12 3.40 13.24
N PRO A 125 7.98 4.17 13.91
CA PRO A 125 7.93 4.33 15.37
C PRO A 125 6.70 5.07 15.93
N ASN A 126 5.74 5.48 15.10
CA ASN A 126 4.51 6.08 15.60
C ASN A 126 3.57 5.01 16.16
N ILE A 127 3.35 5.03 17.47
CA ILE A 127 2.49 4.07 18.17
C ILE A 127 1.19 4.77 18.58
N PRO A 128 0.08 4.50 17.87
CA PRO A 128 -1.22 5.05 18.25
C PRO A 128 -1.73 4.47 19.57
N SER A 129 -2.63 5.21 20.24
CA SER A 129 -3.24 4.80 21.51
C SER A 129 -3.99 3.45 21.46
N TRP A 130 -4.47 3.04 20.28
CA TRP A 130 -5.11 1.74 20.07
C TRP A 130 -4.13 0.55 20.04
N GLY A 131 -2.81 0.81 19.90
CA GLY A 131 -1.80 -0.25 19.79
C GLY A 131 -1.85 -1.24 20.94
N GLN A 132 -2.00 -0.76 22.19
CA GLN A 132 -2.16 -1.62 23.35
C GLN A 132 -3.39 -2.53 23.25
N LYS A 133 -4.52 -2.01 22.75
CA LYS A 133 -5.74 -2.80 22.59
C LYS A 133 -5.59 -3.92 21.56
N VAL A 134 -4.82 -3.68 20.49
CA VAL A 134 -4.51 -4.70 19.48
C VAL A 134 -3.68 -5.82 20.07
N VAL A 135 -2.66 -5.48 20.85
CA VAL A 135 -1.76 -6.45 21.51
C VAL A 135 -2.52 -7.31 22.52
N GLU A 136 -3.39 -6.71 23.34
CA GLU A 136 -4.10 -7.38 24.42
C GLU A 136 -5.33 -8.18 23.94
N LYS A 137 -6.05 -7.70 22.92
CA LYS A 137 -7.37 -8.19 22.51
C LYS A 137 -7.32 -8.78 21.13
N LYS A 138 -6.61 -9.77 20.78
CA LYS A 138 -6.71 -10.51 19.49
C LYS A 138 -7.56 -9.78 18.41
N ALA A 139 -7.14 -8.58 18.01
CA ALA A 139 -7.85 -7.77 17.04
C ALA A 139 -7.92 -8.48 15.68
N VAL A 140 -8.98 -8.19 14.92
CA VAL A 140 -9.11 -8.66 13.54
C VAL A 140 -8.59 -7.56 12.62
N GLY A 141 -7.67 -7.91 11.75
CA GLY A 141 -7.20 -7.04 10.66
C GLY A 141 -8.11 -7.17 9.45
N VAL A 142 -8.47 -6.03 8.86
CA VAL A 142 -9.16 -5.97 7.57
C VAL A 142 -8.20 -5.34 6.56
N LEU A 143 -7.86 -6.11 5.53
CA LEU A 143 -7.00 -5.66 4.45
C LEU A 143 -7.85 -5.30 3.24
N LEU A 144 -7.49 -4.21 2.57
CA LEU A 144 -8.16 -3.79 1.34
C LEU A 144 -7.33 -4.28 0.16
N GLU A 145 -7.80 -5.37 -0.45
CA GLU A 145 -7.26 -5.89 -1.71
C GLU A 145 -7.91 -5.12 -2.87
N THR A 146 -7.12 -4.37 -3.62
CA THR A 146 -7.65 -3.42 -4.60
C THR A 146 -7.35 -3.79 -6.05
N ALA A 147 -6.56 -4.83 -6.29
CA ALA A 147 -6.21 -5.31 -7.61
C ALA A 147 -6.18 -6.85 -7.67
N SER A 148 -6.30 -7.40 -8.87
CA SER A 148 -6.08 -8.83 -9.09
C SER A 148 -4.59 -9.13 -9.22
N PRO A 149 -4.06 -10.17 -8.57
CA PRO A 149 -2.67 -10.60 -8.75
C PRO A 149 -2.33 -10.95 -10.22
N ALA A 150 -3.32 -11.31 -11.04
CA ALA A 150 -3.13 -11.56 -12.47
C ALA A 150 -2.64 -10.33 -13.26
N LYS A 151 -2.85 -9.12 -12.76
CA LYS A 151 -2.28 -7.89 -13.36
C LYS A 151 -0.77 -7.76 -13.15
N PHE A 152 -0.22 -8.49 -12.22
CA PHE A 152 1.18 -8.45 -11.78
C PHE A 152 1.82 -9.83 -11.91
N GLY A 153 1.48 -10.57 -12.98
CA GLY A 153 1.85 -11.97 -13.17
C GLY A 153 3.34 -12.25 -13.02
N GLU A 154 4.19 -11.41 -13.62
CA GLU A 154 5.66 -11.54 -13.53
C GLU A 154 6.14 -11.41 -12.08
N ILE A 155 5.72 -10.34 -11.38
CA ILE A 155 6.12 -10.06 -10.01
C ILE A 155 5.65 -11.16 -9.06
N VAL A 156 4.41 -11.63 -9.24
CA VAL A 156 3.86 -12.71 -8.41
C VAL A 156 4.58 -14.02 -8.69
N THR A 157 4.91 -14.31 -9.95
CA THR A 157 5.66 -15.51 -10.34
C THR A 157 7.07 -15.49 -9.74
N ASP A 158 7.75 -14.36 -9.76
CA ASP A 158 9.05 -14.19 -9.11
C ASP A 158 8.97 -14.44 -7.59
N ALA A 159 7.88 -14.01 -6.96
CA ALA A 159 7.71 -14.21 -5.53
C ALA A 159 7.43 -15.68 -5.15
N ILE A 160 6.53 -16.38 -5.86
CA ILE A 160 6.02 -17.69 -5.43
C ILE A 160 6.32 -18.84 -6.41
N GLY A 161 7.02 -18.57 -7.53
CA GLY A 161 7.37 -19.59 -8.53
C GLY A 161 6.18 -20.15 -9.31
N LYS A 162 5.04 -19.44 -9.30
CA LYS A 162 3.78 -19.91 -9.89
C LYS A 162 2.99 -18.73 -10.43
N GLU A 163 2.48 -18.85 -11.64
CA GLU A 163 1.58 -17.86 -12.24
C GLU A 163 0.27 -17.75 -11.44
N PRO A 164 -0.20 -16.52 -11.18
CA PRO A 164 -1.50 -16.33 -10.56
C PRO A 164 -2.63 -16.71 -11.54
N PRO A 165 -3.76 -17.26 -11.04
CA PRO A 165 -4.89 -17.60 -11.90
C PRO A 165 -5.48 -16.32 -12.54
N ILE A 166 -5.73 -16.37 -13.85
CA ILE A 166 -6.37 -15.28 -14.57
C ILE A 166 -7.90 -15.46 -14.46
N PRO A 167 -8.65 -14.47 -13.92
CA PRO A 167 -10.10 -14.53 -13.91
C PRO A 167 -10.67 -14.63 -15.33
N ALA A 168 -11.69 -15.47 -15.55
CA ALA A 168 -12.26 -15.72 -16.87
C ALA A 168 -12.64 -14.44 -17.64
N ARG A 169 -13.24 -13.45 -16.95
CA ARG A 169 -13.56 -12.14 -17.54
C ARG A 169 -12.32 -11.38 -18.01
N LEU A 170 -11.22 -11.47 -17.30
CA LEU A 170 -9.98 -10.82 -17.69
C LEU A 170 -9.37 -11.54 -18.89
N GLU A 171 -9.40 -12.87 -18.89
CA GLU A 171 -8.94 -13.68 -20.02
C GLU A 171 -9.70 -13.37 -21.31
N GLU A 172 -11.02 -13.18 -21.23
CA GLU A 172 -11.84 -12.75 -22.37
C GLU A 172 -11.39 -11.38 -22.91
N VAL A 173 -11.16 -10.41 -22.02
CA VAL A 173 -10.72 -9.06 -22.41
C VAL A 173 -9.32 -9.08 -23.01
N MET A 174 -8.40 -9.88 -22.48
CA MET A 174 -7.03 -10.01 -23.01
C MET A 174 -6.97 -10.58 -24.42
N ARG A 175 -8.02 -11.27 -24.86
CA ARG A 175 -8.15 -11.79 -26.26
C ARG A 175 -8.67 -10.73 -27.25
N LEU A 176 -9.18 -9.61 -26.75
CA LEU A 176 -9.66 -8.54 -27.61
C LEU A 176 -8.47 -7.76 -28.20
N PRO A 177 -8.61 -7.24 -29.42
CA PRO A 177 -7.59 -6.38 -30.00
C PRO A 177 -7.45 -5.10 -29.18
N ASP A 178 -6.22 -4.67 -28.99
CA ASP A 178 -5.94 -3.37 -28.38
C ASP A 178 -6.52 -2.26 -29.26
N ARG A 179 -7.29 -1.37 -28.63
CA ARG A 179 -7.92 -0.21 -29.26
C ARG A 179 -7.34 1.10 -28.77
N ALA A 180 -6.24 1.02 -28.00
CA ALA A 180 -5.57 2.23 -27.52
C ALA A 180 -5.02 3.02 -28.73
N ILE A 181 -5.19 4.32 -28.68
CA ILE A 181 -4.63 5.25 -29.67
C ILE A 181 -3.38 5.82 -29.05
N PRO A 182 -2.18 5.47 -29.56
CA PRO A 182 -0.94 6.06 -29.06
C PRO A 182 -0.94 7.56 -29.30
N MET A 183 -0.61 8.32 -28.27
CA MET A 183 -0.59 9.77 -28.28
C MET A 183 0.53 10.29 -27.39
N GLU A 184 1.18 11.37 -27.81
CA GLU A 184 2.16 12.05 -26.97
C GLU A 184 1.47 12.67 -25.76
N ASN A 185 2.24 12.81 -24.66
CA ASN A 185 1.75 13.44 -23.43
C ASN A 185 1.67 14.97 -23.58
N ASP A 186 0.77 15.44 -24.46
CA ASP A 186 0.50 16.85 -24.72
C ASP A 186 -1.01 17.13 -24.65
N TYR A 187 -1.37 18.11 -23.81
CA TYR A 187 -2.77 18.48 -23.60
C TYR A 187 -3.46 19.00 -24.86
N ASN A 188 -2.76 19.78 -25.70
CA ASN A 188 -3.37 20.37 -26.88
C ASN A 188 -3.63 19.30 -27.94
N LEU A 189 -2.69 18.37 -28.15
CA LEU A 189 -2.88 17.23 -29.04
C LEU A 189 -4.08 16.38 -28.60
N PHE A 190 -4.21 16.09 -27.31
CA PHE A 190 -5.36 15.36 -26.77
C PHE A 190 -6.67 16.12 -26.98
N LYS A 191 -6.69 17.43 -26.71
CA LYS A 191 -7.86 18.29 -26.89
C LYS A 191 -8.29 18.35 -28.38
N ASP A 192 -7.34 18.55 -29.28
CA ASP A 192 -7.61 18.65 -30.72
C ASP A 192 -8.13 17.32 -31.26
N TRP A 193 -7.55 16.20 -30.81
CA TRP A 193 -8.03 14.88 -31.14
C TRP A 193 -9.47 14.64 -30.66
N LEU A 194 -9.82 15.02 -29.42
CA LEU A 194 -11.18 14.93 -28.90
C LEU A 194 -12.17 15.72 -29.76
N LEU A 195 -11.82 16.99 -30.09
CA LEU A 195 -12.70 17.84 -30.89
C LEU A 195 -12.90 17.34 -32.31
N ALA A 196 -11.94 16.60 -32.85
CA ALA A 196 -12.03 16.02 -34.20
C ALA A 196 -12.77 14.66 -34.25
N ASN A 197 -12.98 13.99 -33.10
CA ASN A 197 -13.53 12.62 -33.02
C ASN A 197 -14.83 12.52 -32.17
N LEU A 198 -15.35 13.65 -31.69
CA LEU A 198 -16.66 13.78 -31.04
C LEU A 198 -17.68 14.30 -32.06
#